data_ef90de288a60acf719270ebbf30d668d
#
_entry.id   ef90de288a60acf719270ebbf30d668d
#
_cell.length_a   1.000
_cell.length_b   1.000
_cell.length_c   1.000
_cell.angle_alpha   90.00
_cell.angle_beta   90.00
_cell.angle_gamma   90.00
#
_symmetry.space_group_name_H-M   'P 1'
#
loop_
_entity.id
_entity.type
_entity.pdbx_description
1 polymer ?
#
loop_
_entity_poly.entity_id
_entity_poly.type
_entity_poly.pdbx_seq_one_letter_code
_entity_poly.pdbx_strand_id
1 'polypeptide(L)'
;VSIASQDLFKSTRDEFMKRMKFVSLLAAAGAMMVLGGPVLLAQEPVSVTRTGDTISVDIGGAPFTTYYFGTEAPKPYLFPLRSAQGTIVTRSWPMVQDSPGQDHDHPHQRAMYFAHGDINKIDFWAEKKLTRAQQTVNGIFYPSENLPIGRTVIRRISEMHGGAHSGVVEAAFDLVKPDSEAIGEEVQSYTFSGSKNDRIIDCAFTLRANHGPLKIGDTKEGTFAIRVVHALNSPPGHMINSKGGVGEKEIWGKKADWVDYYGKVDGEEVGIAIFDNPHNLRHPTTWMARAYGLFAVNPFGLREFFHNPKLDGSYTIPAGGSLTLRYRVLIHHGDVKQADVAAAWQRYASGH
;
A
#
# COMPACT_ATOMS: atom_id res chain seq x y z
N VAL A 1 -23.36 72.24 56.52
CA VAL A 1 -23.16 71.71 55.16
C VAL A 1 -21.75 71.21 55.06
N SER A 2 -21.54 69.99 54.61
CA SER A 2 -20.27 69.45 54.15
C SER A 2 -19.46 68.57 55.09
N ILE A 3 -19.96 67.37 55.44
CA ILE A 3 -19.13 66.22 55.77
C ILE A 3 -19.58 64.92 54.99
N ALA A 4 -20.83 64.93 54.48
CA ALA A 4 -21.38 63.75 53.79
C ALA A 4 -20.90 63.51 52.33
N SER A 5 -20.23 64.51 51.69
CA SER A 5 -19.81 64.40 50.29
C SER A 5 -18.38 63.82 50.05
N GLN A 6 -17.56 63.78 51.10
CA GLN A 6 -16.19 63.25 50.97
C GLN A 6 -16.10 61.72 51.17
N ASP A 7 -16.99 61.13 51.94
CA ASP A 7 -17.00 59.69 52.18
C ASP A 7 -17.60 58.88 50.99
N LEU A 8 -18.50 59.51 50.25
CA LEU A 8 -19.10 58.86 49.05
C LEU A 8 -18.07 58.70 47.90
N PHE A 9 -17.14 59.66 47.77
CA PHE A 9 -16.09 59.65 46.73
C PHE A 9 -14.95 58.66 47.04
N LYS A 10 -14.67 58.38 48.32
CA LYS A 10 -13.69 57.39 48.71
C LYS A 10 -14.18 55.96 48.50
N SER A 11 -15.45 55.68 48.81
CA SER A 11 -16.05 54.36 48.66
C SER A 11 -16.09 53.89 47.20
N THR A 12 -16.46 54.79 46.26
CA THR A 12 -16.53 54.44 44.82
C THR A 12 -15.16 54.25 44.20
N ARG A 13 -14.13 54.91 44.68
CA ARG A 13 -12.74 54.77 44.17
C ARG A 13 -12.08 53.45 44.63
N ASP A 14 -12.38 53.01 45.83
CA ASP A 14 -11.85 51.76 46.37
C ASP A 14 -12.55 50.53 45.75
N GLU A 15 -13.86 50.61 45.42
CA GLU A 15 -14.55 49.56 44.67
C GLU A 15 -14.09 49.50 43.22
N PHE A 16 -13.84 50.62 42.57
CA PHE A 16 -13.32 50.66 41.21
C PHE A 16 -11.90 50.09 41.11
N MET A 17 -11.05 50.38 42.08
CA MET A 17 -9.69 49.84 42.14
C MET A 17 -9.66 48.33 42.49
N LYS A 18 -10.60 47.82 43.29
CA LYS A 18 -10.78 46.38 43.54
C LYS A 18 -11.27 45.65 42.30
N ARG A 19 -12.16 46.20 41.53
CA ARG A 19 -12.63 45.63 40.24
C ARG A 19 -11.52 45.61 39.18
N MET A 20 -10.68 46.65 39.09
CA MET A 20 -9.56 46.67 38.16
C MET A 20 -8.45 45.64 38.52
N LYS A 21 -8.21 45.37 39.83
CA LYS A 21 -7.27 44.32 40.24
C LYS A 21 -7.81 42.89 40.00
N PHE A 22 -9.13 42.70 39.99
CA PHE A 22 -9.72 41.40 39.67
C PHE A 22 -9.78 41.12 38.19
N VAL A 23 -9.91 42.12 37.33
CA VAL A 23 -9.88 41.97 35.87
C VAL A 23 -8.47 41.73 35.35
N SER A 24 -7.42 42.26 36.05
CA SER A 24 -6.04 42.02 35.68
C SER A 24 -5.47 40.63 36.09
N LEU A 25 -6.18 39.91 37.01
CA LEU A 25 -5.75 38.56 37.42
C LEU A 25 -6.44 37.46 36.61
N LEU A 26 -7.52 37.75 35.87
CA LEU A 26 -8.20 36.81 34.98
C LEU A 26 -7.72 36.81 33.53
N ALA A 27 -6.89 37.81 33.15
CA ALA A 27 -6.31 37.93 31.82
C ALA A 27 -4.96 37.18 31.65
N ALA A 28 -4.38 36.62 32.72
CA ALA A 28 -3.13 35.88 32.67
C ALA A 28 -3.25 34.35 32.70
N ALA A 29 -4.47 33.82 32.71
CA ALA A 29 -4.75 32.36 32.79
C ALA A 29 -5.35 31.76 31.50
N GLY A 30 -5.25 32.44 30.37
CA GLY A 30 -5.92 32.00 29.18
C GLY A 30 -5.15 32.25 27.88
N ALA A 31 -4.01 31.60 27.67
CA ALA A 31 -3.44 31.37 26.35
C ALA A 31 -2.20 30.45 26.41
N MET A 32 -2.28 29.29 27.04
CA MET A 32 -1.48 28.17 26.60
C MET A 32 -2.32 27.42 25.56
N MET A 33 -2.51 28.02 24.38
CA MET A 33 -2.77 27.24 23.19
C MET A 33 -1.52 26.39 22.98
N VAL A 34 -1.60 25.14 23.37
CA VAL A 34 -0.73 24.11 22.86
C VAL A 34 -0.98 24.10 21.36
N LEU A 35 -0.16 24.81 20.60
CA LEU A 35 0.01 24.59 19.18
C LEU A 35 0.55 23.15 19.07
N GLY A 36 -0.35 22.17 19.12
CA GLY A 36 -0.09 20.81 18.68
C GLY A 36 0.17 20.84 17.20
N GLY A 37 1.36 21.29 16.82
CA GLY A 37 1.87 21.00 15.48
C GLY A 37 1.87 19.48 15.32
N PRO A 38 1.73 18.95 14.09
CA PRO A 38 1.84 17.52 13.86
C PRO A 38 3.17 17.05 14.46
N VAL A 39 3.10 16.15 15.43
CA VAL A 39 4.28 15.45 15.93
C VAL A 39 4.76 14.61 14.75
N LEU A 40 5.72 15.13 14.00
CA LEU A 40 6.47 14.36 13.04
C LEU A 40 7.21 13.29 13.86
N LEU A 41 6.69 12.08 13.89
CA LEU A 41 7.37 10.94 14.49
C LEU A 41 8.74 10.82 13.81
N ALA A 42 9.80 10.81 14.60
CA ALA A 42 11.15 10.66 14.09
C ALA A 42 11.23 9.35 13.28
N GLN A 43 11.72 9.45 12.07
CA GLN A 43 11.97 8.28 11.24
C GLN A 43 13.12 7.45 11.80
N GLU A 44 12.97 6.14 11.74
CA GLU A 44 13.98 5.20 12.22
C GLU A 44 15.01 4.87 11.13
N PRO A 45 16.25 4.50 11.50
CA PRO A 45 17.25 4.10 10.55
C PRO A 45 16.85 2.81 9.85
N VAL A 46 17.23 2.69 8.58
CA VAL A 46 16.95 1.53 7.74
C VAL A 46 18.25 0.85 7.36
N SER A 47 18.32 -0.47 7.57
CA SER A 47 19.42 -1.33 7.12
C SER A 47 18.96 -2.20 5.96
N VAL A 48 19.81 -2.35 4.94
CA VAL A 48 19.54 -3.16 3.76
C VAL A 48 20.70 -4.11 3.55
N THR A 49 20.44 -5.42 3.57
CA THR A 49 21.50 -6.45 3.52
C THR A 49 21.15 -7.54 2.50
N ARG A 50 22.03 -7.76 1.54
CA ARG A 50 21.89 -8.83 0.54
C ARG A 50 22.51 -10.14 1.01
N THR A 51 21.78 -11.25 0.83
CA THR A 51 22.26 -12.61 1.02
C THR A 51 21.78 -13.48 -0.15
N GLY A 52 22.69 -13.82 -1.06
CA GLY A 52 22.33 -14.56 -2.28
C GLY A 52 21.29 -13.82 -3.12
N ASP A 53 20.15 -14.46 -3.33
CA ASP A 53 19.02 -13.97 -4.11
C ASP A 53 17.92 -13.32 -3.26
N THR A 54 18.30 -12.85 -2.08
CA THR A 54 17.41 -12.12 -1.18
C THR A 54 18.04 -10.82 -0.67
N ILE A 55 17.20 -9.83 -0.33
CA ILE A 55 17.60 -8.60 0.35
C ILE A 55 16.70 -8.42 1.56
N SER A 56 17.28 -8.46 2.76
CA SER A 56 16.60 -8.18 4.01
C SER A 56 16.60 -6.68 4.30
N VAL A 57 15.50 -6.18 4.82
CA VAL A 57 15.31 -4.80 5.25
C VAL A 57 14.90 -4.78 6.71
N ASP A 58 15.70 -4.08 7.54
CA ASP A 58 15.38 -3.82 8.94
C ASP A 58 15.13 -2.32 9.14
N ILE A 59 14.17 -1.96 10.00
CA ILE A 59 13.83 -0.58 10.36
C ILE A 59 13.91 -0.44 11.88
N GLY A 60 14.68 0.53 12.36
CA GLY A 60 14.91 0.70 13.80
C GLY A 60 15.66 -0.48 14.44
N GLY A 61 16.40 -1.27 13.66
CA GLY A 61 17.09 -2.48 14.10
C GLY A 61 16.18 -3.71 14.21
N ALA A 62 14.88 -3.60 13.88
CA ALA A 62 13.93 -4.71 13.85
C ALA A 62 13.66 -5.20 12.41
N PRO A 63 13.52 -6.52 12.17
CA PRO A 63 13.19 -7.06 10.86
C PRO A 63 11.86 -6.52 10.34
N PHE A 64 11.87 -5.99 9.12
CA PHE A 64 10.66 -5.50 8.46
C PHE A 64 10.21 -6.44 7.35
N THR A 65 11.06 -6.67 6.34
CA THR A 65 10.72 -7.50 5.20
C THR A 65 11.97 -8.09 4.53
N THR A 66 11.75 -9.07 3.64
CA THR A 66 12.77 -9.59 2.75
C THR A 66 12.26 -9.55 1.31
N TYR A 67 13.07 -9.03 0.41
CA TYR A 67 12.83 -9.03 -1.03
C TYR A 67 13.43 -10.29 -1.64
N TYR A 68 12.60 -11.14 -2.24
CA TYR A 68 12.94 -12.35 -2.95
C TYR A 68 12.93 -12.07 -4.44
N PHE A 69 14.08 -12.20 -5.10
CA PHE A 69 14.24 -11.89 -6.52
C PHE A 69 14.92 -13.02 -7.32
N GLY A 70 15.18 -14.15 -6.68
CA GLY A 70 15.73 -15.34 -7.32
C GLY A 70 14.76 -16.04 -8.26
N THR A 71 15.23 -17.11 -8.89
CA THR A 71 14.48 -17.85 -9.90
C THR A 71 13.55 -18.93 -9.33
N GLU A 72 13.50 -19.12 -8.02
CA GLU A 72 12.63 -20.09 -7.36
C GLU A 72 11.14 -19.77 -7.51
N ALA A 73 10.80 -18.47 -7.59
CA ALA A 73 9.46 -18.01 -7.93
C ALA A 73 9.44 -17.40 -9.34
N PRO A 74 8.30 -17.48 -10.06
CA PRO A 74 8.19 -16.88 -11.39
C PRO A 74 8.27 -15.36 -11.42
N LYS A 75 8.08 -14.71 -10.28
CA LYS A 75 8.11 -13.24 -10.12
C LYS A 75 8.73 -12.86 -8.77
N PRO A 76 9.36 -11.68 -8.66
CA PRO A 76 9.89 -11.18 -7.39
C PRO A 76 8.74 -10.76 -6.45
N TYR A 77 9.00 -10.81 -5.13
CA TYR A 77 8.03 -10.44 -4.11
C TYR A 77 8.70 -10.03 -2.80
N LEU A 78 7.98 -9.27 -1.98
CA LEU A 78 8.37 -8.92 -0.61
C LEU A 78 7.57 -9.77 0.39
N PHE A 79 8.28 -10.45 1.32
CA PHE A 79 7.68 -11.29 2.37
C PHE A 79 8.64 -11.49 3.55
N PRO A 80 8.11 -11.56 4.79
CA PRO A 80 6.80 -11.04 5.20
C PRO A 80 6.81 -9.51 5.22
N LEU A 81 5.63 -8.87 5.26
CA LEU A 81 5.53 -7.48 5.71
C LEU A 81 5.12 -7.47 7.18
N ARG A 82 5.77 -6.61 7.97
CA ARG A 82 5.54 -6.51 9.42
C ARG A 82 5.10 -5.11 9.82
N SER A 83 4.27 -5.02 10.85
CA SER A 83 3.97 -3.75 11.53
C SER A 83 5.22 -3.20 12.24
N ALA A 84 5.11 -2.00 12.79
CA ALA A 84 6.15 -1.43 13.63
C ALA A 84 6.41 -2.25 14.92
N GLN A 85 5.42 -3.00 15.38
CA GLN A 85 5.50 -3.90 16.55
C GLN A 85 5.99 -5.30 16.19
N GLY A 86 6.20 -5.57 14.89
CA GLY A 86 6.72 -6.85 14.40
C GLY A 86 5.66 -7.86 13.95
N THR A 87 4.37 -7.54 14.08
CA THR A 87 3.26 -8.41 13.67
C THR A 87 3.24 -8.59 12.16
N ILE A 88 3.15 -9.84 11.67
CA ILE A 88 3.07 -10.15 10.26
C ILE A 88 1.66 -9.82 9.74
N VAL A 89 1.57 -8.94 8.75
CA VAL A 89 0.30 -8.50 8.15
C VAL A 89 0.00 -9.16 6.80
N THR A 90 0.95 -9.89 6.24
CA THR A 90 0.80 -10.60 4.96
C THR A 90 0.69 -12.10 5.15
N ARG A 91 -0.05 -12.78 4.24
CA ARG A 91 -0.20 -14.23 4.26
C ARG A 91 1.17 -14.93 4.14
N SER A 92 1.39 -15.95 4.98
CA SER A 92 2.64 -16.71 4.99
C SER A 92 2.68 -17.81 3.91
N TRP A 93 1.56 -18.46 3.62
CA TRP A 93 1.50 -19.46 2.56
C TRP A 93 1.47 -18.82 1.16
N PRO A 94 2.16 -19.34 0.13
CA PRO A 94 2.91 -20.59 0.08
C PRO A 94 4.40 -20.47 0.45
N MET A 95 4.89 -19.31 0.89
CA MET A 95 6.31 -19.11 1.23
C MET A 95 6.72 -19.93 2.45
N VAL A 96 5.82 -20.11 3.40
CA VAL A 96 5.96 -20.99 4.55
C VAL A 96 4.92 -22.10 4.42
N GLN A 97 5.34 -23.37 4.25
CA GLN A 97 4.44 -24.49 4.01
C GLN A 97 3.62 -24.86 5.24
N ASP A 98 4.22 -24.87 6.42
CA ASP A 98 3.53 -25.07 7.69
C ASP A 98 3.05 -23.73 8.23
N SER A 99 1.88 -23.32 7.81
CA SER A 99 1.26 -22.03 8.12
C SER A 99 -0.16 -22.25 8.66
N PRO A 100 -0.32 -22.72 9.91
CA PRO A 100 -1.63 -22.97 10.49
C PRO A 100 -2.46 -21.68 10.54
N GLY A 101 -3.78 -21.80 10.27
CA GLY A 101 -4.69 -20.66 10.24
C GLY A 101 -4.57 -19.72 9.05
N GLN A 102 -3.71 -20.06 8.06
CA GLN A 102 -3.62 -19.33 6.79
C GLN A 102 -4.44 -20.01 5.70
N ASP A 103 -4.96 -19.21 4.76
CA ASP A 103 -5.65 -19.74 3.58
C ASP A 103 -4.65 -20.37 2.60
N HIS A 104 -4.90 -21.61 2.18
CA HIS A 104 -4.06 -22.37 1.23
C HIS A 104 -4.65 -22.36 -0.19
N ASP A 105 -5.20 -21.23 -0.59
CA ASP A 105 -5.72 -20.97 -1.93
C ASP A 105 -4.74 -20.10 -2.76
N HIS A 106 -4.91 -20.03 -4.07
CA HIS A 106 -4.18 -19.10 -4.95
C HIS A 106 -2.66 -19.00 -4.64
N PRO A 107 -1.87 -20.03 -4.88
CA PRO A 107 -0.42 -20.04 -4.53
C PRO A 107 0.39 -18.94 -5.20
N HIS A 108 -0.09 -18.39 -6.32
CA HIS A 108 0.53 -17.27 -7.03
C HIS A 108 0.33 -15.90 -6.35
N GLN A 109 -0.57 -15.80 -5.36
CA GLN A 109 -0.78 -14.58 -4.59
C GLN A 109 0.21 -14.53 -3.42
N ARG A 110 1.47 -14.22 -3.71
CA ARG A 110 2.54 -14.10 -2.71
C ARG A 110 2.45 -12.74 -2.04
N ALA A 111 2.65 -12.64 -0.76
CA ALA A 111 2.54 -11.46 0.10
C ALA A 111 2.38 -10.11 -0.64
N MET A 112 3.45 -9.46 -1.10
CA MET A 112 3.39 -8.23 -1.90
C MET A 112 4.19 -8.40 -3.20
N TYR A 113 3.58 -8.12 -4.35
CA TYR A 113 4.20 -8.31 -5.66
C TYR A 113 3.59 -7.43 -6.74
N PHE A 114 4.35 -7.23 -7.83
CA PHE A 114 3.88 -6.61 -9.06
C PHE A 114 3.87 -7.65 -10.18
N ALA A 115 2.74 -7.79 -10.89
CA ALA A 115 2.60 -8.68 -12.03
C ALA A 115 1.30 -8.39 -12.79
N HIS A 116 1.21 -8.85 -14.05
CA HIS A 116 0.00 -8.69 -14.85
C HIS A 116 -0.30 -9.96 -15.67
N GLY A 117 -1.58 -10.31 -15.77
CA GLY A 117 -2.04 -11.56 -16.38
C GLY A 117 -2.02 -11.60 -17.90
N ASP A 118 -1.76 -10.49 -18.57
CA ASP A 118 -1.63 -10.42 -20.04
C ASP A 118 -0.64 -9.32 -20.44
N ILE A 119 0.62 -9.69 -20.69
CA ILE A 119 1.58 -8.80 -21.33
C ILE A 119 2.02 -9.47 -22.65
N ASN A 120 1.65 -8.91 -23.79
CA ASN A 120 1.88 -9.49 -25.12
C ASN A 120 1.37 -10.95 -25.23
N LYS A 121 0.20 -11.25 -24.61
CA LYS A 121 -0.39 -12.58 -24.56
C LYS A 121 0.41 -13.61 -23.75
N ILE A 122 1.18 -13.15 -22.78
CA ILE A 122 1.90 -13.94 -21.80
C ILE A 122 1.37 -13.58 -20.41
N ASP A 123 1.10 -14.58 -19.58
CA ASP A 123 0.62 -14.42 -18.21
C ASP A 123 1.81 -14.40 -17.23
N PHE A 124 2.04 -13.23 -16.59
CA PHE A 124 3.05 -13.06 -15.54
C PHE A 124 2.43 -13.08 -14.13
N TRP A 125 1.09 -13.09 -14.02
CA TRP A 125 0.39 -13.14 -12.75
C TRP A 125 0.30 -14.54 -12.17
N ALA A 126 -0.20 -15.49 -12.96
CA ALA A 126 -0.28 -16.89 -12.58
C ALA A 126 1.12 -17.54 -12.55
N GLU A 127 1.30 -18.56 -11.71
CA GLU A 127 2.57 -19.30 -11.61
C GLU A 127 2.48 -20.67 -12.29
N LYS A 128 1.28 -21.12 -12.58
CA LYS A 128 0.98 -22.36 -13.31
C LYS A 128 -0.36 -22.25 -14.00
N LYS A 129 -0.52 -22.99 -15.10
CA LYS A 129 -1.81 -23.14 -15.76
C LYS A 129 -2.82 -23.80 -14.83
N LEU A 130 -4.03 -23.23 -14.79
CA LEU A 130 -5.14 -23.84 -14.07
C LEU A 130 -5.74 -24.98 -14.87
N THR A 131 -6.06 -26.09 -14.21
CA THR A 131 -6.85 -27.17 -14.79
C THR A 131 -8.30 -26.72 -14.97
N ARG A 132 -9.07 -27.42 -15.81
CA ARG A 132 -10.50 -27.14 -15.98
C ARG A 132 -11.27 -27.18 -14.65
N ALA A 133 -10.94 -28.13 -13.78
CA ALA A 133 -11.56 -28.24 -12.46
C ALA A 133 -11.29 -27.00 -11.59
N GLN A 134 -10.05 -26.46 -11.62
CA GLN A 134 -9.68 -25.25 -10.90
C GLN A 134 -10.31 -23.98 -11.49
N GLN A 135 -10.73 -24.00 -12.74
CA GLN A 135 -11.48 -22.93 -13.41
C GLN A 135 -12.99 -23.05 -13.22
N THR A 136 -13.47 -24.11 -12.56
CA THR A 136 -14.88 -24.34 -12.30
C THR A 136 -15.21 -23.98 -10.86
N VAL A 137 -16.06 -22.98 -10.67
CA VAL A 137 -16.54 -22.52 -9.35
C VAL A 137 -18.04 -22.73 -9.27
N ASN A 138 -18.52 -23.47 -8.26
CA ASN A 138 -19.93 -23.79 -8.09
C ASN A 138 -20.58 -24.41 -9.35
N GLY A 139 -19.84 -25.28 -10.07
CA GLY A 139 -20.31 -25.93 -11.29
C GLY A 139 -20.29 -25.06 -12.56
N ILE A 140 -19.90 -23.79 -12.45
CA ILE A 140 -19.78 -22.87 -13.59
C ILE A 140 -18.31 -22.81 -14.01
N PHE A 141 -18.06 -23.13 -15.29
CA PHE A 141 -16.73 -23.02 -15.89
C PHE A 141 -16.46 -21.57 -16.29
N TYR A 142 -15.40 -21.00 -15.70
CA TYR A 142 -14.87 -19.68 -16.06
C TYR A 142 -13.60 -19.91 -16.88
N PRO A 143 -13.64 -19.83 -18.20
CA PRO A 143 -12.45 -19.94 -19.02
C PRO A 143 -11.55 -18.73 -18.70
N SER A 144 -10.49 -18.93 -17.92
CA SER A 144 -9.36 -18.02 -17.98
C SER A 144 -8.72 -18.19 -19.36
N GLU A 145 -8.31 -17.10 -19.98
CA GLU A 145 -7.43 -17.22 -21.15
C GLU A 145 -6.21 -18.02 -20.68
N ASN A 146 -6.04 -19.25 -21.17
CA ASN A 146 -4.90 -20.12 -20.83
C ASN A 146 -3.67 -19.60 -21.57
N LEU A 147 -3.25 -18.38 -21.22
CA LEU A 147 -2.05 -17.78 -21.79
C LEU A 147 -0.80 -18.57 -21.36
N PRO A 148 0.24 -18.58 -22.17
CA PRO A 148 1.55 -19.09 -21.75
C PRO A 148 2.03 -18.36 -20.50
N ILE A 149 2.62 -19.09 -19.54
CA ILE A 149 3.13 -18.51 -18.30
C ILE A 149 4.52 -17.95 -18.53
N GLY A 150 4.69 -16.65 -18.31
CA GLY A 150 5.97 -15.96 -18.32
C GLY A 150 6.68 -15.99 -16.98
N ARG A 151 7.87 -15.42 -16.95
CA ARG A 151 8.68 -15.23 -15.75
C ARG A 151 9.32 -13.85 -15.75
N THR A 152 9.41 -13.26 -14.57
CA THR A 152 10.17 -12.03 -14.31
C THR A 152 11.54 -12.43 -13.75
N VAL A 153 12.58 -12.36 -14.59
CA VAL A 153 13.92 -12.91 -14.29
C VAL A 153 14.90 -11.80 -13.98
N ILE A 154 15.57 -11.91 -12.84
CA ILE A 154 16.54 -10.90 -12.39
C ILE A 154 17.66 -10.69 -13.43
N ARG A 155 17.92 -9.42 -13.72
CA ARG A 155 19.02 -8.97 -14.58
C ARG A 155 20.14 -8.34 -13.76
N ARG A 156 19.77 -7.43 -12.85
CA ARG A 156 20.71 -6.77 -11.92
C ARG A 156 19.99 -6.12 -10.75
N ILE A 157 20.69 -5.94 -9.65
CA ILE A 157 20.38 -4.97 -8.61
C ILE A 157 21.10 -3.68 -9.00
N SER A 158 20.35 -2.62 -9.29
CA SER A 158 20.89 -1.33 -9.76
C SER A 158 21.20 -0.37 -8.63
N GLU A 159 20.45 -0.46 -7.52
CA GLU A 159 20.68 0.34 -6.32
C GLU A 159 20.32 -0.44 -5.07
N MET A 160 21.14 -0.32 -4.02
CA MET A 160 20.88 -0.93 -2.73
C MET A 160 21.67 -0.20 -1.63
N HIS A 161 20.99 0.46 -0.72
CA HIS A 161 21.62 1.07 0.46
C HIS A 161 20.61 1.32 1.58
N GLY A 162 21.08 1.32 2.82
CA GLY A 162 20.37 1.81 3.99
C GLY A 162 20.69 3.29 4.28
N GLY A 163 20.03 3.86 5.28
CA GLY A 163 20.26 5.25 5.70
C GLY A 163 19.58 5.60 7.01
N ALA A 164 19.80 6.84 7.47
CA ALA A 164 19.30 7.31 8.77
C ALA A 164 17.76 7.44 8.82
N HIS A 165 17.10 7.58 7.66
CA HIS A 165 15.65 7.82 7.58
C HIS A 165 14.95 6.95 6.52
N SER A 166 15.71 6.37 5.61
CA SER A 166 15.18 5.51 4.56
C SER A 166 16.25 4.56 4.02
N GLY A 167 15.84 3.48 3.37
CA GLY A 167 16.69 2.59 2.60
C GLY A 167 16.10 2.37 1.22
N VAL A 168 16.93 2.11 0.22
CA VAL A 168 16.51 1.95 -1.18
C VAL A 168 16.96 0.59 -1.71
N VAL A 169 16.09 -0.04 -2.49
CA VAL A 169 16.41 -1.20 -3.33
C VAL A 169 15.81 -0.98 -4.71
N GLU A 170 16.64 -1.03 -5.75
CA GLU A 170 16.17 -1.04 -7.13
C GLU A 170 16.76 -2.24 -7.87
N ALA A 171 15.89 -2.95 -8.59
CA ALA A 171 16.23 -4.13 -9.37
C ALA A 171 15.61 -4.07 -10.76
N ALA A 172 16.34 -4.53 -11.77
CA ALA A 172 15.88 -4.67 -13.13
C ALA A 172 15.77 -6.16 -13.51
N PHE A 173 14.68 -6.48 -14.21
CA PHE A 173 14.30 -7.83 -14.61
C PHE A 173 13.98 -7.87 -16.10
N ASP A 174 14.22 -9.02 -16.72
CA ASP A 174 13.68 -9.32 -18.03
C ASP A 174 12.31 -10.00 -17.88
N LEU A 175 11.32 -9.53 -18.64
CA LEU A 175 10.04 -10.22 -18.84
C LEU A 175 10.25 -11.29 -19.91
N VAL A 176 10.25 -12.57 -19.53
CA VAL A 176 10.59 -13.66 -20.43
C VAL A 176 9.40 -14.60 -20.70
N LYS A 177 9.29 -15.04 -21.94
CA LYS A 177 8.34 -16.05 -22.38
C LYS A 177 8.77 -17.45 -21.88
N PRO A 178 7.94 -18.50 -22.03
CA PRO A 178 8.30 -19.88 -21.67
C PRO A 178 9.57 -20.40 -22.37
N ASP A 179 9.86 -19.93 -23.58
CA ASP A 179 11.07 -20.26 -24.36
C ASP A 179 12.29 -19.42 -23.97
N SER A 180 12.20 -18.63 -22.92
CA SER A 180 13.24 -17.75 -22.38
C SER A 180 13.58 -16.53 -23.24
N GLU A 181 12.79 -16.21 -24.28
CA GLU A 181 12.91 -14.95 -25.01
C GLU A 181 12.39 -13.78 -24.20
N ALA A 182 13.19 -12.71 -24.08
CA ALA A 182 12.76 -11.49 -23.41
C ALA A 182 11.85 -10.65 -24.33
N ILE A 183 10.73 -10.15 -23.74
CA ILE A 183 9.76 -9.29 -24.45
C ILE A 183 9.76 -7.85 -23.95
N GLY A 184 10.43 -7.57 -22.84
CA GLY A 184 10.52 -6.25 -22.22
C GLY A 184 11.34 -6.30 -20.94
N GLU A 185 11.52 -5.14 -20.33
CA GLU A 185 12.18 -4.99 -19.03
C GLU A 185 11.19 -4.46 -18.00
N GLU A 186 11.27 -4.99 -16.78
CA GLU A 186 10.59 -4.46 -15.60
C GLU A 186 11.62 -3.94 -14.60
N VAL A 187 11.48 -2.69 -14.14
CA VAL A 187 12.28 -2.13 -13.06
C VAL A 187 11.39 -1.96 -11.85
N GLN A 188 11.79 -2.54 -10.72
CA GLN A 188 11.14 -2.38 -9.42
C GLN A 188 12.04 -1.55 -8.51
N SER A 189 11.53 -0.42 -8.03
CA SER A 189 12.22 0.45 -7.07
C SER A 189 11.38 0.57 -5.80
N TYR A 190 12.02 0.36 -4.66
CA TYR A 190 11.41 0.44 -3.34
C TYR A 190 12.21 1.39 -2.46
N THR A 191 11.52 2.33 -1.82
CA THR A 191 12.08 3.14 -0.73
C THR A 191 11.36 2.75 0.55
N PHE A 192 12.11 2.22 1.51
CA PHE A 192 11.63 1.78 2.81
C PHE A 192 11.87 2.86 3.84
N SER A 193 10.87 3.17 4.66
CA SER A 193 10.97 4.06 5.80
C SER A 193 9.96 3.68 6.87
N GLY A 194 10.05 4.26 8.05
CA GLY A 194 9.09 4.02 9.12
C GLY A 194 9.42 4.74 10.40
N SER A 195 8.49 4.73 11.29
CA SER A 195 8.58 5.25 12.65
C SER A 195 8.29 4.15 13.67
N LYS A 196 8.17 4.52 14.94
CA LYS A 196 7.73 3.58 15.99
C LYS A 196 6.27 3.10 15.82
N ASN A 197 5.49 3.75 14.96
CA ASN A 197 4.06 3.47 14.80
C ASN A 197 3.67 2.97 13.42
N ASP A 198 4.52 3.16 12.41
CA ASP A 198 4.22 2.84 11.02
C ASP A 198 5.40 2.27 10.26
N ARG A 199 5.09 1.65 9.12
CA ARG A 199 6.05 1.22 8.09
C ARG A 199 5.55 1.69 6.74
N ILE A 200 6.44 2.23 5.94
CA ILE A 200 6.13 2.82 4.63
C ILE A 200 7.03 2.17 3.58
N ILE A 201 6.43 1.81 2.44
CA ILE A 201 7.15 1.40 1.24
C ILE A 201 6.67 2.27 0.09
N ASP A 202 7.51 3.15 -0.43
CA ASP A 202 7.27 3.82 -1.70
C ASP A 202 7.74 2.92 -2.82
N CYS A 203 6.84 2.61 -3.75
CA CYS A 203 7.06 1.68 -4.85
C CYS A 203 6.99 2.41 -6.19
N ALA A 204 7.92 2.09 -7.09
CA ALA A 204 7.83 2.48 -8.49
C ALA A 204 8.12 1.26 -9.39
N PHE A 205 7.17 0.95 -10.27
CA PHE A 205 7.26 -0.14 -11.23
C PHE A 205 7.31 0.45 -12.64
N THR A 206 8.41 0.22 -13.34
CA THR A 206 8.60 0.72 -14.70
C THR A 206 8.69 -0.42 -15.69
N LEU A 207 7.72 -0.50 -16.60
CA LEU A 207 7.77 -1.41 -17.74
C LEU A 207 8.40 -0.68 -18.93
N ARG A 208 9.39 -1.30 -19.58
CA ARG A 208 10.11 -0.75 -20.75
C ARG A 208 9.96 -1.65 -21.95
N ALA A 209 9.52 -1.06 -23.05
CA ALA A 209 9.29 -1.72 -24.34
C ALA A 209 10.57 -1.76 -25.19
N ASN A 210 11.66 -2.35 -24.64
CA ASN A 210 12.98 -2.37 -25.28
C ASN A 210 13.18 -3.52 -26.29
N HIS A 211 12.20 -4.44 -26.39
CA HIS A 211 12.19 -5.55 -27.37
C HIS A 211 11.01 -5.45 -28.37
N GLY A 212 10.53 -4.24 -28.65
CA GLY A 212 9.34 -3.99 -29.45
C GLY A 212 8.19 -3.44 -28.61
N PRO A 213 7.00 -3.20 -29.16
CA PRO A 213 5.85 -2.69 -28.41
C PRO A 213 5.45 -3.66 -27.31
N LEU A 214 5.10 -3.13 -26.12
CA LEU A 214 4.66 -3.93 -24.99
C LEU A 214 3.18 -3.64 -24.72
N LYS A 215 2.29 -4.58 -25.06
CA LYS A 215 0.86 -4.46 -24.83
C LYS A 215 0.49 -5.09 -23.50
N ILE A 216 -0.03 -4.27 -22.59
CA ILE A 216 -0.64 -4.70 -21.34
C ILE A 216 -2.12 -4.91 -21.63
N GLY A 217 -2.61 -6.16 -21.51
CA GLY A 217 -3.96 -6.55 -21.87
C GLY A 217 -5.00 -6.16 -20.83
N ASP A 218 -6.27 -6.17 -21.23
CA ASP A 218 -7.41 -5.95 -20.34
C ASP A 218 -7.74 -7.24 -19.59
N THR A 219 -7.33 -7.33 -18.34
CA THR A 219 -7.67 -8.43 -17.41
C THR A 219 -7.75 -7.91 -15.98
N LYS A 220 -8.60 -8.52 -15.15
CA LYS A 220 -8.64 -8.23 -13.71
C LYS A 220 -7.39 -8.70 -12.97
N GLU A 221 -6.65 -9.67 -13.53
CA GLU A 221 -5.46 -10.28 -12.92
C GLU A 221 -4.25 -9.32 -13.04
N GLY A 222 -4.16 -8.39 -12.12
CA GLY A 222 -3.14 -7.34 -12.09
C GLY A 222 -3.47 -6.29 -11.03
N THR A 223 -2.60 -5.35 -10.77
CA THR A 223 -1.21 -5.24 -11.27
C THR A 223 -0.23 -5.20 -10.11
N PHE A 224 -0.44 -4.30 -9.13
CA PHE A 224 0.30 -4.27 -7.87
C PHE A 224 -0.59 -4.80 -6.75
N ALA A 225 -0.18 -5.87 -6.09
CA ALA A 225 -1.02 -6.65 -5.21
C ALA A 225 -0.39 -6.95 -3.85
N ILE A 226 -1.25 -7.01 -2.84
CA ILE A 226 -0.92 -7.53 -1.52
C ILE A 226 -1.94 -8.62 -1.15
N ARG A 227 -1.46 -9.75 -0.61
CA ARG A 227 -2.29 -10.74 0.05
C ARG A 227 -2.08 -10.65 1.56
N VAL A 228 -3.10 -10.20 2.28
CA VAL A 228 -3.05 -10.06 3.74
C VAL A 228 -3.22 -11.39 4.48
N VAL A 229 -2.82 -11.40 5.75
CA VAL A 229 -3.03 -12.52 6.67
C VAL A 229 -4.53 -12.77 6.88
N HIS A 230 -4.92 -14.01 7.18
CA HIS A 230 -6.33 -14.41 7.34
C HIS A 230 -7.12 -13.50 8.32
N ALA A 231 -6.50 -13.06 9.39
CA ALA A 231 -7.12 -12.17 10.38
C ALA A 231 -7.54 -10.80 9.83
N LEU A 232 -6.97 -10.37 8.69
CA LEU A 232 -7.35 -9.15 7.97
C LEU A 232 -8.32 -9.41 6.81
N ASN A 233 -8.75 -10.66 6.55
CA ASN A 233 -9.85 -10.94 5.62
C ASN A 233 -11.11 -10.19 6.05
N SER A 234 -12.04 -9.93 5.16
CA SER A 234 -13.25 -9.19 5.50
C SER A 234 -14.52 -10.05 5.31
N PRO A 235 -15.09 -10.68 6.41
CA PRO A 235 -14.59 -10.75 7.78
C PRO A 235 -13.42 -11.73 7.96
N PRO A 236 -12.72 -11.79 9.13
CA PRO A 236 -13.00 -11.12 10.41
C PRO A 236 -12.52 -9.67 10.51
N GLY A 237 -11.56 -9.24 9.67
CA GLY A 237 -11.15 -7.85 9.58
C GLY A 237 -12.12 -6.99 8.75
N HIS A 238 -11.65 -5.85 8.33
CA HIS A 238 -12.40 -4.87 7.56
C HIS A 238 -11.65 -4.45 6.31
N MET A 239 -12.37 -4.06 5.27
CA MET A 239 -11.81 -3.42 4.07
C MET A 239 -12.63 -2.18 3.73
N ILE A 240 -11.94 -1.08 3.39
CA ILE A 240 -12.54 0.21 3.09
C ILE A 240 -11.73 0.92 2.00
N ASN A 241 -12.36 1.80 1.22
CA ASN A 241 -11.68 2.64 0.25
C ASN A 241 -11.88 4.15 0.51
N SER A 242 -11.14 4.99 -0.22
CA SER A 242 -11.16 6.45 -0.11
C SER A 242 -12.51 7.09 -0.40
N LYS A 243 -13.46 6.37 -0.98
CA LYS A 243 -14.81 6.85 -1.30
C LYS A 243 -15.86 6.40 -0.27
N GLY A 244 -15.42 5.77 0.83
CA GLY A 244 -16.28 5.26 1.90
C GLY A 244 -16.95 3.92 1.60
N GLY A 245 -16.60 3.26 0.49
CA GLY A 245 -17.07 1.90 0.18
C GLY A 245 -16.48 0.90 1.18
N VAL A 246 -17.33 0.00 1.72
CA VAL A 246 -16.98 -1.00 2.72
C VAL A 246 -17.29 -2.39 2.19
N GLY A 247 -16.33 -3.31 2.33
CA GLY A 247 -16.46 -4.69 1.89
C GLY A 247 -16.32 -4.87 0.37
N GLU A 248 -16.16 -6.14 -0.07
CA GLU A 248 -15.86 -6.48 -1.46
C GLU A 248 -16.85 -5.89 -2.46
N LYS A 249 -18.15 -5.96 -2.17
CA LYS A 249 -19.22 -5.51 -3.08
C LYS A 249 -19.12 -4.03 -3.45
N GLU A 250 -18.63 -3.20 -2.52
CA GLU A 250 -18.54 -1.76 -2.71
C GLU A 250 -17.16 -1.30 -3.19
N ILE A 251 -16.15 -2.19 -3.16
CA ILE A 251 -14.77 -1.86 -3.55
C ILE A 251 -14.37 -2.53 -4.87
N TRP A 252 -14.80 -3.77 -5.12
CA TRP A 252 -14.49 -4.50 -6.34
C TRP A 252 -14.84 -3.68 -7.59
N GLY A 253 -13.84 -3.45 -8.46
CA GLY A 253 -14.02 -2.73 -9.71
C GLY A 253 -14.37 -1.24 -9.55
N LYS A 254 -14.36 -0.70 -8.34
CA LYS A 254 -14.63 0.71 -8.10
C LYS A 254 -13.34 1.52 -8.15
N LYS A 255 -13.46 2.79 -8.56
CA LYS A 255 -12.36 3.75 -8.55
C LYS A 255 -12.17 4.35 -7.18
N ALA A 256 -10.93 4.31 -6.69
CA ALA A 256 -10.57 4.90 -5.41
C ALA A 256 -9.09 5.35 -5.42
N ASP A 257 -8.77 6.29 -4.55
CA ASP A 257 -7.41 6.81 -4.39
C ASP A 257 -6.55 5.86 -3.54
N TRP A 258 -7.19 5.11 -2.65
CA TRP A 258 -6.58 4.10 -1.80
C TRP A 258 -7.60 3.04 -1.35
N VAL A 259 -7.08 1.88 -0.96
CA VAL A 259 -7.82 0.81 -0.27
C VAL A 259 -7.00 0.39 0.94
N ASP A 260 -7.69 0.16 2.06
CA ASP A 260 -7.13 -0.26 3.34
C ASP A 260 -7.82 -1.53 3.86
N TYR A 261 -7.01 -2.44 4.42
CA TYR A 261 -7.45 -3.62 5.17
C TYR A 261 -6.94 -3.49 6.60
N TYR A 262 -7.83 -3.58 7.58
CA TYR A 262 -7.46 -3.43 8.99
C TYR A 262 -8.26 -4.37 9.90
N GLY A 263 -7.71 -4.63 11.07
CA GLY A 263 -8.30 -5.50 12.07
C GLY A 263 -7.32 -5.90 13.16
N LYS A 264 -7.67 -6.95 13.89
CA LYS A 264 -6.84 -7.44 15.00
C LYS A 264 -6.04 -8.66 14.56
N VAL A 265 -4.71 -8.56 14.62
CA VAL A 265 -3.76 -9.63 14.30
C VAL A 265 -2.88 -9.88 15.51
N ASP A 266 -2.89 -11.10 16.06
CA ASP A 266 -2.09 -11.50 17.23
C ASP A 266 -2.19 -10.52 18.42
N GLY A 267 -3.36 -9.91 18.59
CA GLY A 267 -3.64 -8.95 19.67
C GLY A 267 -3.39 -7.49 19.30
N GLU A 268 -2.70 -7.18 18.20
CA GLU A 268 -2.47 -5.83 17.70
C GLU A 268 -3.61 -5.37 16.78
N GLU A 269 -4.09 -4.14 16.98
CA GLU A 269 -4.94 -3.44 16.02
C GLU A 269 -4.03 -2.84 14.95
N VAL A 270 -4.13 -3.33 13.71
CA VAL A 270 -3.20 -3.01 12.63
C VAL A 270 -3.94 -2.94 11.30
N GLY A 271 -3.45 -2.08 10.40
CA GLY A 271 -3.95 -2.01 9.02
C GLY A 271 -2.82 -1.92 7.99
N ILE A 272 -3.18 -2.17 6.74
CA ILE A 272 -2.30 -2.04 5.59
C ILE A 272 -3.06 -1.45 4.41
N ALA A 273 -2.62 -0.28 3.97
CA ALA A 273 -3.19 0.46 2.85
C ALA A 273 -2.26 0.49 1.64
N ILE A 274 -2.84 0.47 0.44
CA ILE A 274 -2.15 0.86 -0.79
C ILE A 274 -2.70 2.20 -1.24
N PHE A 275 -1.82 3.17 -1.53
CA PHE A 275 -2.12 4.47 -2.10
C PHE A 275 -1.77 4.48 -3.58
N ASP A 276 -2.73 4.86 -4.42
CA ASP A 276 -2.51 5.11 -5.85
C ASP A 276 -1.98 6.54 -6.06
N ASN A 277 -0.89 6.69 -6.81
CA ASN A 277 -0.29 8.01 -7.04
C ASN A 277 -1.15 8.83 -8.01
N PRO A 278 -1.39 10.14 -7.76
CA PRO A 278 -2.19 10.99 -8.64
C PRO A 278 -1.70 11.09 -10.09
N HIS A 279 -0.41 10.80 -10.33
CA HIS A 279 0.19 10.84 -11.67
C HIS A 279 0.16 9.48 -12.38
N ASN A 280 -0.41 8.44 -11.77
CA ASN A 280 -0.55 7.13 -12.41
C ASN A 280 -1.55 7.15 -13.56
N LEU A 281 -1.31 6.27 -14.52
CA LEU A 281 -2.26 6.02 -15.61
C LEU A 281 -3.65 5.73 -15.04
N ARG A 282 -4.65 6.52 -15.47
CA ARG A 282 -6.08 6.36 -15.11
C ARG A 282 -6.40 6.59 -13.63
N HIS A 283 -5.56 7.35 -12.92
CA HIS A 283 -5.87 7.73 -11.54
C HIS A 283 -7.17 8.58 -11.46
N PRO A 284 -8.06 8.40 -10.44
CA PRO A 284 -8.12 7.26 -9.55
C PRO A 284 -8.51 6.00 -10.32
N THR A 285 -7.86 4.89 -10.00
CA THR A 285 -7.99 3.65 -10.75
C THR A 285 -8.93 2.63 -10.09
N THR A 286 -9.16 1.52 -10.81
CA THR A 286 -9.99 0.40 -10.36
C THR A 286 -9.20 -0.55 -9.45
N TRP A 287 -9.94 -1.29 -8.60
CA TRP A 287 -9.37 -2.19 -7.62
C TRP A 287 -9.90 -3.61 -7.74
N MET A 288 -9.01 -4.59 -7.74
CA MET A 288 -9.31 -5.99 -7.48
C MET A 288 -9.19 -6.25 -5.99
N ALA A 289 -10.24 -5.95 -5.22
CA ALA A 289 -10.26 -6.13 -3.77
C ALA A 289 -11.24 -7.24 -3.39
N ARG A 290 -10.74 -8.24 -2.63
CA ARG A 290 -11.46 -9.49 -2.33
C ARG A 290 -11.60 -9.70 -0.83
N ALA A 291 -12.77 -10.14 -0.40
CA ALA A 291 -13.02 -10.43 1.02
C ALA A 291 -12.03 -11.44 1.61
N TYR A 292 -11.49 -12.33 0.81
CA TYR A 292 -10.48 -13.30 1.23
C TYR A 292 -9.05 -12.72 1.38
N GLY A 293 -8.89 -11.39 1.32
CA GLY A 293 -7.65 -10.70 1.69
C GLY A 293 -6.67 -10.44 0.55
N LEU A 294 -7.07 -10.57 -0.72
CA LEU A 294 -6.31 -10.03 -1.85
C LEU A 294 -6.81 -8.63 -2.18
N PHE A 295 -5.92 -7.66 -2.26
CA PHE A 295 -6.22 -6.38 -2.91
C PHE A 295 -5.10 -5.97 -3.86
N ALA A 296 -5.52 -5.59 -5.06
CA ALA A 296 -4.62 -5.14 -6.11
C ALA A 296 -5.19 -3.87 -6.75
N VAL A 297 -4.31 -2.91 -6.99
CA VAL A 297 -4.59 -1.74 -7.80
C VAL A 297 -4.35 -2.08 -9.26
N ASN A 298 -5.36 -1.91 -10.11
CA ASN A 298 -5.32 -2.38 -11.49
C ASN A 298 -5.97 -1.38 -12.46
N PRO A 299 -5.19 -0.61 -13.23
CA PRO A 299 -5.73 0.31 -14.23
C PRO A 299 -6.15 -0.34 -15.55
N PHE A 300 -5.96 -1.66 -15.73
CA PHE A 300 -6.11 -2.32 -17.03
C PHE A 300 -7.33 -3.25 -17.12
N GLY A 301 -7.99 -3.62 -16.02
CA GLY A 301 -9.07 -4.62 -15.99
C GLY A 301 -10.48 -4.07 -16.27
N LEU A 302 -10.66 -3.08 -17.13
CA LEU A 302 -11.92 -2.34 -17.24
C LEU A 302 -13.08 -3.22 -17.72
N ARG A 303 -12.84 -4.13 -18.68
CA ARG A 303 -13.87 -5.02 -19.22
C ARG A 303 -14.48 -5.91 -18.14
N GLU A 304 -13.63 -6.53 -17.35
CA GLU A 304 -14.07 -7.42 -16.28
C GLU A 304 -14.67 -6.66 -15.09
N PHE A 305 -14.04 -5.57 -14.66
CA PHE A 305 -14.51 -4.78 -13.51
C PHE A 305 -15.89 -4.14 -13.74
N PHE A 306 -16.16 -3.70 -14.95
CA PHE A 306 -17.46 -3.09 -15.30
C PHE A 306 -18.44 -4.08 -15.95
N HIS A 307 -18.07 -5.37 -16.10
CA HIS A 307 -18.87 -6.38 -16.81
C HIS A 307 -19.36 -5.89 -18.17
N ASN A 308 -18.51 -5.16 -18.89
CA ASN A 308 -18.86 -4.52 -20.15
C ASN A 308 -17.86 -4.91 -21.26
N PRO A 309 -18.26 -5.81 -22.18
CA PRO A 309 -17.37 -6.28 -23.26
C PRO A 309 -16.98 -5.20 -24.28
N LYS A 310 -17.65 -4.03 -24.26
CA LYS A 310 -17.32 -2.89 -25.13
C LYS A 310 -16.17 -2.04 -24.59
N LEU A 311 -15.78 -2.23 -23.31
CA LEU A 311 -14.65 -1.54 -22.74
C LEU A 311 -13.35 -2.25 -23.09
N ASP A 312 -12.29 -1.46 -23.25
CA ASP A 312 -10.91 -1.94 -23.40
C ASP A 312 -9.99 -1.16 -22.47
N GLY A 313 -9.53 -1.83 -21.42
CA GLY A 313 -8.56 -1.31 -20.46
C GLY A 313 -7.11 -1.57 -20.87
N SER A 314 -6.87 -2.21 -22.02
CA SER A 314 -5.49 -2.44 -22.48
C SER A 314 -4.73 -1.13 -22.70
N TYR A 315 -3.40 -1.23 -22.63
CA TYR A 315 -2.49 -0.11 -22.89
C TYR A 315 -1.25 -0.62 -23.64
N THR A 316 -0.86 0.06 -24.71
CA THR A 316 0.34 -0.30 -25.44
C THR A 316 1.44 0.74 -25.19
N ILE A 317 2.56 0.27 -24.63
CA ILE A 317 3.80 1.04 -24.56
C ILE A 317 4.46 0.91 -25.93
N PRO A 318 4.68 2.01 -26.67
CA PRO A 318 5.33 1.94 -27.98
C PRO A 318 6.79 1.47 -27.85
N ALA A 319 7.35 0.90 -28.91
CA ALA A 319 8.74 0.46 -28.93
C ALA A 319 9.69 1.59 -28.49
N GLY A 320 10.60 1.29 -27.57
CA GLY A 320 11.52 2.25 -26.95
C GLY A 320 10.88 3.11 -25.84
N GLY A 321 9.57 3.03 -25.64
CA GLY A 321 8.85 3.74 -24.57
C GLY A 321 8.86 3.04 -23.23
N SER A 322 8.29 3.70 -22.21
CA SER A 322 8.11 3.14 -20.87
C SER A 322 6.82 3.61 -20.22
N LEU A 323 6.34 2.85 -19.24
CA LEU A 323 5.25 3.21 -18.34
C LEU A 323 5.73 3.00 -16.90
N THR A 324 5.61 4.04 -16.07
CA THR A 324 5.90 3.93 -14.63
C THR A 324 4.61 4.09 -13.84
N LEU A 325 4.37 3.16 -12.92
CA LEU A 325 3.28 3.19 -11.94
C LEU A 325 3.90 3.33 -10.54
N ARG A 326 3.38 4.27 -9.74
CA ARG A 326 3.88 4.59 -8.41
C ARG A 326 2.81 4.35 -7.37
N TYR A 327 3.21 3.77 -6.24
CA TYR A 327 2.32 3.47 -5.13
C TYR A 327 3.03 3.70 -3.81
N ARG A 328 2.27 3.90 -2.74
CA ARG A 328 2.76 3.82 -1.37
C ARG A 328 1.99 2.73 -0.64
N VAL A 329 2.71 1.87 0.07
CA VAL A 329 2.14 0.98 1.08
C VAL A 329 2.36 1.61 2.44
N LEU A 330 1.29 1.74 3.22
CA LEU A 330 1.32 2.19 4.61
C LEU A 330 0.84 1.05 5.49
N ILE A 331 1.69 0.58 6.41
CA ILE A 331 1.29 -0.33 7.49
C ILE A 331 1.22 0.51 8.77
N HIS A 332 0.06 0.52 9.41
CA HIS A 332 -0.25 1.45 10.48
C HIS A 332 -0.85 0.74 11.70
N HIS A 333 -0.68 1.33 12.86
CA HIS A 333 -1.38 0.93 14.07
C HIS A 333 -2.82 1.46 14.06
N GLY A 334 -3.75 0.67 14.64
CA GLY A 334 -5.16 1.05 14.76
C GLY A 334 -5.97 0.91 13.47
N ASP A 335 -7.19 1.43 13.49
CA ASP A 335 -8.09 1.45 12.35
C ASP A 335 -7.78 2.62 11.37
N VAL A 336 -8.51 2.66 10.26
CA VAL A 336 -8.37 3.68 9.20
C VAL A 336 -8.52 5.14 9.71
N LYS A 337 -9.29 5.36 10.78
CA LYS A 337 -9.51 6.70 11.36
C LYS A 337 -8.41 7.05 12.35
N GLN A 338 -8.02 6.11 13.20
CA GLN A 338 -6.93 6.29 14.18
C GLN A 338 -5.60 6.57 13.47
N ALA A 339 -5.34 5.89 12.36
CA ALA A 339 -4.17 6.10 11.52
C ALA A 339 -4.25 7.33 10.60
N ASP A 340 -5.43 7.95 10.49
CA ASP A 340 -5.70 9.07 9.58
C ASP A 340 -5.20 8.79 8.15
N VAL A 341 -5.61 7.62 7.62
CA VAL A 341 -5.18 7.10 6.30
C VAL A 341 -5.47 8.12 5.19
N ALA A 342 -6.59 8.85 5.30
CA ALA A 342 -6.97 9.87 4.32
C ALA A 342 -5.95 11.03 4.27
N ALA A 343 -5.54 11.57 5.43
CA ALA A 343 -4.53 12.63 5.47
C ALA A 343 -3.14 12.10 5.10
N ALA A 344 -2.81 10.84 5.43
CA ALA A 344 -1.58 10.20 5.00
C ALA A 344 -1.51 10.11 3.46
N TRP A 345 -2.63 9.74 2.80
CA TRP A 345 -2.71 9.77 1.34
C TRP A 345 -2.55 11.18 0.78
N GLN A 346 -3.20 12.20 1.37
CA GLN A 346 -3.07 13.59 0.92
C GLN A 346 -1.62 14.10 0.99
N ARG A 347 -0.88 13.77 2.06
CA ARG A 347 0.55 14.08 2.16
C ARG A 347 1.34 13.42 1.03
N TYR A 348 1.14 12.12 0.82
CA TYR A 348 1.76 11.38 -0.29
C TYR A 348 1.43 12.00 -1.66
N ALA A 349 0.16 12.32 -1.91
CA ALA A 349 -0.31 12.88 -3.18
C ALA A 349 0.27 14.28 -3.47
N SER A 350 0.58 15.07 -2.42
CA SER A 350 1.20 16.39 -2.53
C SER A 350 2.74 16.36 -2.58
N GLY A 351 3.35 15.18 -2.55
CA GLY A 351 4.81 15.03 -2.61
C GLY A 351 5.54 15.25 -1.27
N HIS A 352 4.82 15.06 -0.16
CA HIS A 352 5.34 15.23 1.20
C HIS A 352 5.43 13.90 1.96
#